data_11b3246544f516d93f168bbb5cdf3545
#
_entry.id   11b3246544f516d93f168bbb5cdf3545
#
_cell.length_a   1.000
_cell.length_b   1.000
_cell.length_c   1.000
_cell.angle_alpha   90.00
_cell.angle_beta   90.00
_cell.angle_gamma   90.00
#
_symmetry.space_group_name_H-M   'P 1'
#
loop_
_entity.id
_entity.type
_entity.pdbx_description
1 polymer ?
#
loop_
_entity_poly.entity_id
_entity_poly.type
_entity_poly.pdbx_seq_one_letter_code
_entity_poly.pdbx_strand_id
1 'polypeptide(L)'
;MKKKIVLVLSLLSLIWTLYLTGSVALNFLSVAPRVAGGGLDSFSAALRFTYGVQALVVLFQLFFVIQLFKRNGVWSSTSYLLARIFLILSGLSAAVNLMSRSPLERWNAIPAFAIAYAYIVLGALNFRPRRK
;
A
#
# COMPACT_ATOMS: atom_id res chain seq x y z
N MET A 1 -1.79 -12.42 -19.65
CA MET A 1 -0.91 -12.99 -18.61
C MET A 1 -0.34 -11.92 -17.68
N LYS A 2 0.28 -10.85 -18.17
CA LYS A 2 0.90 -9.79 -17.32
C LYS A 2 -0.03 -9.14 -16.29
N LYS A 3 -1.28 -8.77 -16.66
CA LYS A 3 -2.23 -8.14 -15.72
C LYS A 3 -2.60 -9.04 -14.52
N LYS A 4 -2.79 -10.35 -14.74
CA LYS A 4 -3.10 -11.29 -13.64
C LYS A 4 -1.96 -11.40 -12.63
N ILE A 5 -0.71 -11.42 -13.11
CA ILE A 5 0.47 -11.46 -12.24
C ILE A 5 0.53 -10.18 -11.40
N VAL A 6 0.33 -9.01 -12.02
CA VAL A 6 0.32 -7.72 -11.31
C VAL A 6 -0.78 -7.68 -10.25
N LEU A 7 -1.97 -8.21 -10.56
CA LEU A 7 -3.06 -8.33 -9.57
C LEU A 7 -2.62 -9.18 -8.37
N VAL A 8 -2.13 -10.37 -8.60
CA VAL A 8 -1.72 -11.29 -7.52
C VAL A 8 -0.63 -10.64 -6.66
N LEU A 9 0.40 -10.07 -7.28
CA LEU A 9 1.49 -9.41 -6.55
C LEU A 9 0.99 -8.22 -5.73
N SER A 10 0.10 -7.39 -6.29
CA SER A 10 -0.45 -6.25 -5.55
C SER A 10 -1.36 -6.68 -4.40
N LEU A 11 -2.17 -7.73 -4.57
CA LEU A 11 -3.01 -8.27 -3.50
C LEU A 11 -2.17 -8.85 -2.36
N LEU A 12 -1.15 -9.66 -2.67
CA LEU A 12 -0.23 -10.19 -1.68
C LEU A 12 0.49 -9.06 -0.93
N SER A 13 0.92 -8.02 -1.64
CA SER A 13 1.57 -6.86 -1.06
C SER A 13 0.66 -6.06 -0.14
N LEU A 14 -0.61 -5.85 -0.53
CA LEU A 14 -1.61 -5.17 0.30
C LEU A 14 -1.96 -5.99 1.55
N ILE A 15 -2.11 -7.32 1.41
CA ILE A 15 -2.35 -8.22 2.55
C ILE A 15 -1.17 -8.17 3.52
N TRP A 16 0.07 -8.20 3.02
CA TRP A 16 1.26 -8.06 3.85
C TRP A 16 1.29 -6.72 4.60
N THR A 17 1.03 -5.62 3.90
CA THR A 17 0.98 -4.28 4.50
C THR A 17 -0.14 -4.18 5.54
N LEU A 18 -1.31 -4.76 5.27
CA LEU A 18 -2.44 -4.82 6.21
C LEU A 18 -2.07 -5.63 7.46
N TYR A 19 -1.38 -6.75 7.28
CA TYR A 19 -0.87 -7.55 8.40
C TYR A 19 0.06 -6.72 9.29
N LEU A 20 1.05 -6.02 8.72
CA LEU A 20 1.98 -5.20 9.50
C LEU A 20 1.27 -4.05 10.22
N THR A 21 0.46 -3.27 9.51
CA THR A 21 -0.23 -2.11 10.08
C THR A 21 -1.27 -2.51 11.13
N GLY A 22 -2.03 -3.57 10.86
CA GLY A 22 -2.98 -4.14 11.81
C GLY A 22 -2.31 -4.70 13.06
N SER A 23 -1.17 -5.37 12.91
CA SER A 23 -0.40 -5.92 14.04
C SER A 23 0.09 -4.82 14.98
N VAL A 24 0.58 -3.69 14.45
CA VAL A 24 0.96 -2.54 15.29
C VAL A 24 -0.26 -1.95 16.01
N ALA A 25 -1.36 -1.75 15.29
CA ALA A 25 -2.60 -1.22 15.87
C ALA A 25 -3.12 -2.09 17.02
N LEU A 26 -3.01 -3.41 16.89
CA LEU A 26 -3.41 -4.41 17.90
C LEU A 26 -2.32 -4.67 18.96
N ASN A 27 -1.19 -3.98 18.89
CA ASN A 27 -0.08 -4.10 19.84
C ASN A 27 0.68 -5.46 19.77
N PHE A 28 0.76 -6.08 18.60
CA PHE A 28 1.55 -7.30 18.43
C PHE A 28 3.02 -6.96 18.18
N LEU A 29 3.87 -7.11 19.21
CA LEU A 29 5.30 -6.74 19.16
C LEU A 29 6.14 -7.62 18.23
N SER A 30 5.63 -8.75 17.78
CA SER A 30 6.32 -9.62 16.81
C SER A 30 6.72 -8.93 15.51
N VAL A 31 6.02 -7.85 15.13
CA VAL A 31 6.32 -7.07 13.93
C VAL A 31 7.25 -5.87 14.19
N ALA A 32 7.62 -5.58 15.45
CA ALA A 32 8.43 -4.42 15.81
C ALA A 32 9.74 -4.28 14.98
N PRO A 33 10.48 -5.36 14.67
CA PRO A 33 11.68 -5.24 13.84
C PRO A 33 11.42 -4.78 12.41
N ARG A 34 10.16 -4.84 11.93
CA ARG A 34 9.75 -4.53 10.56
C ARG A 34 9.01 -3.21 10.40
N VAL A 35 8.85 -2.45 11.48
CA VAL A 35 8.05 -1.22 11.51
C VAL A 35 8.74 -0.13 12.32
N ALA A 36 8.45 1.12 12.02
CA ALA A 36 8.86 2.30 12.79
C ALA A 36 10.36 2.36 13.13
N GLY A 37 11.23 1.95 12.20
CA GLY A 37 12.69 1.96 12.37
C GLY A 37 13.25 0.74 13.10
N GLY A 38 12.42 -0.19 13.59
CA GLY A 38 12.80 -1.37 14.37
C GLY A 38 13.14 -1.04 15.82
N GLY A 39 13.45 -2.08 16.61
CA GLY A 39 14.01 -1.91 17.97
C GLY A 39 13.05 -1.32 19.01
N LEU A 40 11.74 -1.38 18.79
CA LEU A 40 10.75 -0.91 19.76
C LEU A 40 10.37 -2.02 20.74
N ASP A 41 10.45 -1.72 22.04
CA ASP A 41 10.01 -2.61 23.11
C ASP A 41 8.50 -2.52 23.38
N SER A 42 7.86 -1.47 22.89
CA SER A 42 6.41 -1.25 22.99
C SER A 42 5.92 -0.28 21.93
N PHE A 43 4.66 -0.38 21.55
CA PHE A 43 3.99 0.59 20.67
C PHE A 43 3.20 1.60 21.50
N SER A 44 3.55 2.88 21.38
CA SER A 44 2.79 3.96 22.01
C SER A 44 1.35 4.01 21.48
N ALA A 45 0.43 4.58 22.27
CA ALA A 45 -0.96 4.77 21.85
C ALA A 45 -1.08 5.59 20.56
N ALA A 46 -0.26 6.64 20.40
CA ALA A 46 -0.23 7.45 19.20
C ALA A 46 0.22 6.64 17.98
N LEU A 47 1.26 5.80 18.11
CA LEU A 47 1.74 4.94 17.05
C LEU A 47 0.68 3.92 16.65
N ARG A 48 0.05 3.26 17.61
CA ARG A 48 -1.05 2.30 17.38
C ARG A 48 -2.23 2.94 16.67
N PHE A 49 -2.61 4.15 17.07
CA PHE A 49 -3.68 4.90 16.39
C PHE A 49 -3.31 5.21 14.94
N THR A 50 -2.10 5.73 14.70
CA THR A 50 -1.61 6.05 13.35
C THR A 50 -1.62 4.82 12.44
N TYR A 51 -1.11 3.69 12.93
CA TYR A 51 -1.10 2.44 12.17
C TYR A 51 -2.50 1.85 12.01
N GLY A 52 -3.41 2.09 12.96
CA GLY A 52 -4.83 1.73 12.82
C GLY A 52 -5.50 2.48 11.66
N VAL A 53 -5.27 3.78 11.54
CA VAL A 53 -5.74 4.58 10.40
C VAL A 53 -5.12 4.08 9.09
N GLN A 54 -3.81 3.78 9.08
CA GLN A 54 -3.15 3.20 7.91
C GLN A 54 -3.75 1.85 7.52
N ALA A 55 -4.07 0.98 8.47
CA ALA A 55 -4.71 -0.30 8.21
C ALA A 55 -6.06 -0.14 7.50
N LEU A 56 -6.88 0.83 7.93
CA LEU A 56 -8.15 1.15 7.26
C LEU A 56 -7.93 1.66 5.82
N VAL A 57 -6.93 2.51 5.61
CA VAL A 57 -6.56 2.99 4.27
C VAL A 57 -6.11 1.83 3.38
N VAL A 58 -5.30 0.91 3.90
CA VAL A 58 -4.83 -0.28 3.15
C VAL A 58 -5.98 -1.22 2.83
N LEU A 59 -6.92 -1.40 3.75
CA LEU A 59 -8.14 -2.19 3.52
C LEU A 59 -8.98 -1.58 2.38
N PHE A 60 -9.13 -0.26 2.38
CA PHE A 60 -9.79 0.45 1.27
C PHE A 60 -9.03 0.29 -0.04
N GLN A 61 -7.69 0.40 -0.03
CA GLN A 61 -6.86 0.15 -1.21
C GLN A 61 -7.04 -1.26 -1.76
N LEU A 62 -7.11 -2.28 -0.89
CA LEU A 62 -7.32 -3.66 -1.30
C LEU A 62 -8.62 -3.81 -2.10
N PHE A 63 -9.73 -3.28 -1.56
CA PHE A 63 -11.00 -3.26 -2.26
C PHE A 63 -10.93 -2.47 -3.57
N PHE A 64 -10.32 -1.29 -3.56
CA PHE A 64 -10.21 -0.42 -4.72
C PHE A 64 -9.40 -1.05 -5.86
N VAL A 65 -8.25 -1.68 -5.55
CA VAL A 65 -7.44 -2.40 -6.55
C VAL A 65 -8.24 -3.52 -7.21
N ILE A 66 -9.01 -4.29 -6.44
CA ILE A 66 -9.89 -5.34 -6.99
C ILE A 66 -10.89 -4.72 -7.97
N GLN A 67 -11.52 -3.60 -7.63
CA GLN A 67 -12.46 -2.92 -8.52
C GLN A 67 -11.79 -2.38 -9.78
N LEU A 68 -10.59 -1.81 -9.67
CA LEU A 68 -9.80 -1.36 -10.82
C LEU A 68 -9.51 -2.52 -11.78
N PHE A 69 -9.11 -3.69 -11.26
CA PHE A 69 -8.85 -4.87 -12.09
C PHE A 69 -10.12 -5.42 -12.74
N LYS A 70 -11.24 -5.49 -12.01
CA LYS A 70 -12.54 -5.91 -12.55
C LYS A 70 -13.01 -5.00 -13.69
N ARG A 71 -12.71 -3.71 -13.63
CA ARG A 71 -13.08 -2.70 -14.63
C ARG A 71 -11.99 -2.43 -15.68
N ASN A 72 -10.93 -3.24 -15.69
CA ASN A 72 -9.78 -3.10 -16.61
C ASN A 72 -9.05 -1.75 -16.54
N GLY A 73 -9.06 -1.09 -15.41
CA GLY A 73 -8.34 0.15 -15.13
C GLY A 73 -9.22 1.25 -14.55
N VAL A 74 -8.71 2.47 -14.54
CA VAL A 74 -9.45 3.65 -14.09
C VAL A 74 -10.63 3.95 -15.03
N TRP A 75 -11.81 4.22 -14.47
CA TRP A 75 -13.06 4.36 -15.22
C TRP A 75 -13.73 5.73 -15.07
N SER A 76 -13.31 6.55 -14.11
CA SER A 76 -13.89 7.87 -13.83
C SER A 76 -12.81 8.84 -13.35
N SER A 77 -13.13 10.13 -13.33
CA SER A 77 -12.22 11.14 -12.77
C SER A 77 -11.89 10.90 -11.31
N THR A 78 -12.86 10.43 -10.51
CA THR A 78 -12.64 10.08 -9.10
C THR A 78 -11.72 8.87 -8.96
N SER A 79 -11.96 7.80 -9.73
CA SER A 79 -11.09 6.62 -9.69
C SER A 79 -9.66 6.95 -10.16
N TYR A 80 -9.52 7.86 -11.11
CA TYR A 80 -8.22 8.36 -11.55
C TYR A 80 -7.49 9.13 -10.45
N LEU A 81 -8.19 10.06 -9.78
CA LEU A 81 -7.63 10.83 -8.68
C LEU A 81 -7.17 9.92 -7.53
N LEU A 82 -8.04 8.99 -7.11
CA LEU A 82 -7.71 8.02 -6.06
C LEU A 82 -6.52 7.14 -6.43
N ALA A 83 -6.49 6.63 -7.68
CA ALA A 83 -5.37 5.81 -8.15
C ALA A 83 -4.04 6.58 -8.12
N ARG A 84 -4.03 7.88 -8.44
CA ARG A 84 -2.85 8.73 -8.34
C ARG A 84 -2.44 8.99 -6.90
N ILE A 85 -3.39 9.28 -6.02
CA ILE A 85 -3.11 9.45 -4.59
C ILE A 85 -2.43 8.19 -4.04
N PHE A 86 -3.01 7.01 -4.31
CA PHE A 86 -2.44 5.76 -3.83
C PHE A 86 -1.11 5.39 -4.50
N LEU A 87 -0.91 5.73 -5.77
CA LEU A 87 0.39 5.61 -6.43
C LEU A 87 1.46 6.43 -5.68
N ILE A 88 1.16 7.69 -5.38
CA ILE A 88 2.08 8.58 -4.67
C ILE A 88 2.35 8.06 -3.24
N LEU A 89 1.30 7.71 -2.49
CA LEU A 89 1.45 7.20 -1.13
C LEU A 89 2.28 5.91 -1.10
N SER A 90 2.04 4.98 -2.04
CA SER A 90 2.82 3.74 -2.14
C SER A 90 4.26 3.99 -2.54
N GLY A 91 4.52 4.94 -3.44
CA GLY A 91 5.87 5.36 -3.82
C GLY A 91 6.63 6.00 -2.66
N LEU A 92 5.98 6.89 -1.91
CA LEU A 92 6.56 7.49 -0.69
C LEU A 92 6.83 6.42 0.38
N SER A 93 5.89 5.49 0.59
CA SER A 93 6.10 4.35 1.51
C SER A 93 7.32 3.52 1.11
N ALA A 94 7.49 3.24 -0.18
CA ALA A 94 8.66 2.53 -0.67
C ALA A 94 9.97 3.28 -0.37
N ALA A 95 9.99 4.60 -0.62
CA ALA A 95 11.16 5.42 -0.35
C ALA A 95 11.50 5.46 1.15
N VAL A 96 10.49 5.67 2.02
CA VAL A 96 10.69 5.70 3.47
C VAL A 96 11.21 4.35 3.99
N ASN A 97 10.63 3.24 3.51
CA ASN A 97 11.11 1.92 3.91
C ASN A 97 12.56 1.67 3.48
N LEU A 98 12.97 2.08 2.26
CA LEU A 98 14.37 1.95 1.82
C LEU A 98 15.34 2.75 2.69
N MET A 99 14.90 3.88 3.23
CA MET A 99 15.71 4.75 4.09
C MET A 99 15.70 4.32 5.57
N SER A 100 14.92 3.30 5.93
CA SER A 100 14.83 2.82 7.31
C SER A 100 16.17 2.33 7.85
N ARG A 101 16.40 2.55 9.14
CA ARG A 101 17.55 1.98 9.88
C ARG A 101 17.43 0.48 10.05
N SER A 102 16.21 -0.06 10.12
CA SER A 102 15.97 -1.48 10.24
C SER A 102 16.15 -2.20 8.89
N PRO A 103 17.08 -3.16 8.77
CA PRO A 103 17.23 -3.97 7.56
C PRO A 103 15.96 -4.74 7.21
N LEU A 104 15.22 -5.20 8.21
CA LEU A 104 13.96 -5.95 8.00
C LEU A 104 12.83 -5.06 7.49
N GLU A 105 12.80 -3.78 7.90
CA GLU A 105 11.82 -2.81 7.40
C GLU A 105 12.10 -2.43 5.94
N ARG A 106 13.37 -2.38 5.52
CA ARG A 106 13.74 -2.08 4.13
C ARG A 106 13.09 -3.03 3.13
N TRP A 107 12.87 -4.30 3.49
CA TRP A 107 12.17 -5.27 2.66
C TRP A 107 10.72 -4.89 2.37
N ASN A 108 10.09 -4.05 3.21
CA ASN A 108 8.74 -3.55 2.97
C ASN A 108 8.67 -2.58 1.77
N ALA A 109 9.80 -2.11 1.24
CA ALA A 109 9.83 -1.35 0.00
C ALA A 109 9.36 -2.18 -1.20
N ILE A 110 9.63 -3.50 -1.23
CA ILE A 110 9.21 -4.39 -2.32
C ILE A 110 7.69 -4.43 -2.48
N PRO A 111 6.90 -4.75 -1.45
CA PRO A 111 5.45 -4.71 -1.55
C PRO A 111 4.92 -3.29 -1.87
N ALA A 112 5.52 -2.23 -1.32
CA ALA A 112 5.12 -0.87 -1.64
C ALA A 112 5.34 -0.52 -3.12
N PHE A 113 6.47 -0.91 -3.72
CA PHE A 113 6.70 -0.78 -5.16
C PHE A 113 5.72 -1.61 -6.00
N ALA A 114 5.41 -2.84 -5.59
CA ALA A 114 4.45 -3.67 -6.30
C ALA A 114 3.05 -3.04 -6.34
N ILE A 115 2.62 -2.42 -5.24
CA ILE A 115 1.35 -1.67 -5.17
C ILE A 115 1.39 -0.45 -6.09
N ALA A 116 2.46 0.35 -6.02
CA ALA A 116 2.64 1.53 -6.89
C ALA A 116 2.60 1.14 -8.37
N TYR A 117 3.32 0.08 -8.75
CA TYR A 117 3.35 -0.44 -10.12
C TYR A 117 1.96 -0.91 -10.60
N ALA A 118 1.17 -1.51 -9.73
CA ALA A 118 -0.20 -1.90 -10.08
C ALA A 118 -1.06 -0.69 -10.49
N TYR A 119 -0.95 0.44 -9.78
CA TYR A 119 -1.66 1.67 -10.16
C TYR A 119 -1.20 2.23 -11.50
N ILE A 120 0.10 2.15 -11.81
CA ILE A 120 0.63 2.56 -13.13
C ILE A 120 0.01 1.69 -14.24
N VAL A 121 0.04 0.37 -14.07
CA VAL A 121 -0.52 -0.59 -15.05
C VAL A 121 -2.02 -0.40 -15.25
N LEU A 122 -2.73 0.03 -14.20
CA LEU A 122 -4.17 0.30 -14.22
C LEU A 122 -4.54 1.69 -14.76
N GLY A 123 -3.55 2.46 -15.21
CA GLY A 123 -3.78 3.71 -15.93
C GLY A 123 -3.80 4.96 -15.06
N ALA A 124 -3.25 4.92 -13.85
CA ALA A 124 -3.15 6.10 -12.98
C ALA A 124 -2.40 7.29 -13.60
N LEU A 125 -1.53 7.04 -14.59
CA LEU A 125 -0.78 8.09 -15.28
C LEU A 125 -1.41 8.50 -16.63
N ASN A 126 -2.24 7.65 -17.24
CA ASN A 126 -2.64 7.76 -18.65
C ASN A 126 -4.14 8.03 -18.87
N PHE A 127 -4.89 8.28 -17.80
CA PHE A 127 -6.32 8.52 -17.94
C PHE A 127 -6.59 9.84 -18.69
N ARG A 128 -7.23 9.73 -19.82
CA ARG A 128 -7.83 10.86 -20.55
C ARG A 128 -9.35 10.75 -20.41
N PRO A 129 -10.02 11.69 -19.75
CA PRO A 129 -11.50 11.70 -19.72
C PRO A 129 -12.01 11.72 -21.14
N ARG A 130 -12.96 10.83 -21.48
CA ARG A 130 -13.65 10.91 -22.76
C ARG A 130 -14.35 12.28 -22.80
N ARG A 131 -13.98 13.12 -23.76
CA ARG A 131 -14.79 14.29 -24.09
C ARG A 131 -16.16 13.76 -24.52
N LYS A 132 -17.21 14.14 -23.78
CA LYS A 132 -18.58 13.94 -24.18
C LYS A 132 -18.91 14.85 -25.36
#